data_ff715ffce59cc8230831e81ce4aee154
#
_entry.id   ff715ffce59cc8230831e81ce4aee154
#
_cell.length_a   1.000
_cell.length_b   1.000
_cell.length_c   1.000
_cell.angle_alpha   90.00
_cell.angle_beta   90.00
_cell.angle_gamma   90.00
#
_symmetry.space_group_name_H-M   'P 1'
#
loop_
_entity.id
_entity.type
_entity.pdbx_description
1 polymer ?
#
loop_
_entity_poly.entity_id
_entity_poly.type
_entity_poly.pdbx_seq_one_letter_code
_entity_poly.pdbx_strand_id
1 'polypeptide(L)'
;AGCLHGTVAEFTPLESVQAVLSPYCRIEHSAITGVKSTSYAENLLALRHAQSLGADEAILANSRGDLCEGATSNVFIEQRGELLTPPLSSGCLPGVTRALALEWGREAGLPIRATGLPISVMNTTEAAAVTSALKGVVALTAIDGRPLKLGPLTRELAAEFRRRRARTRDP
;
A
#
# COMPACT_ATOMS: atom_id res chain seq x y z
N ALA A 1 29.06 -12.33 19.45
CA ALA A 1 27.99 -11.54 20.08
C ALA A 1 27.55 -10.47 19.09
N GLY A 2 26.31 -10.54 18.63
CA GLY A 2 25.70 -9.50 17.76
C GLY A 2 25.23 -8.33 18.64
N CYS A 3 25.46 -7.11 18.17
CA CYS A 3 24.92 -5.90 18.81
C CYS A 3 23.66 -5.48 18.03
N LEU A 4 22.52 -5.37 18.73
CA LEU A 4 21.28 -4.85 18.16
C LEU A 4 21.24 -3.34 18.44
N HIS A 5 21.27 -2.53 17.38
CA HIS A 5 21.03 -1.09 17.48
C HIS A 5 19.60 -0.80 17.01
N GLY A 6 18.84 -0.11 17.82
CA GLY A 6 17.49 0.31 17.50
C GLY A 6 17.22 1.72 18.02
N THR A 7 16.44 2.48 17.28
CA THR A 7 15.84 3.74 17.74
C THR A 7 14.34 3.53 17.91
N VAL A 8 13.78 4.09 18.99
CA VAL A 8 12.34 4.10 19.23
C VAL A 8 11.84 5.52 19.01
N ALA A 9 10.84 5.66 18.17
CA ALA A 9 10.13 6.92 17.96
C ALA A 9 8.65 6.72 18.27
N GLU A 10 8.02 7.77 18.79
CA GLU A 10 6.57 7.79 18.98
C GLU A 10 5.87 7.73 17.61
N PHE A 11 4.91 6.83 17.48
CA PHE A 11 4.14 6.67 16.24
C PHE A 11 2.70 7.13 16.46
N THR A 12 2.29 8.15 15.72
CA THR A 12 0.89 8.58 15.65
C THR A 12 0.24 7.89 14.45
N PRO A 13 -0.79 7.05 14.64
CA PRO A 13 -1.51 6.44 13.53
C PRO A 13 -2.10 7.50 12.60
N LEU A 14 -1.84 7.37 11.29
CA LEU A 14 -2.47 8.22 10.30
C LEU A 14 -3.91 7.73 10.05
N GLU A 15 -4.86 8.64 10.11
CA GLU A 15 -6.27 8.35 9.78
C GLU A 15 -6.50 8.33 8.27
N SER A 16 -5.67 9.03 7.53
CA SER A 16 -5.72 9.14 6.06
C SER A 16 -4.32 9.40 5.50
N VAL A 17 -4.16 9.18 4.19
CA VAL A 17 -2.89 9.33 3.48
C VAL A 17 -3.14 10.08 2.18
N GLN A 18 -2.34 11.10 1.90
CA GLN A 18 -2.24 11.72 0.58
C GLN A 18 -1.07 11.10 -0.18
N ALA A 19 -1.26 10.76 -1.45
CA ALA A 19 -0.24 10.15 -2.25
C ALA A 19 0.04 10.93 -3.53
N VAL A 20 1.23 10.68 -4.11
CA VAL A 20 1.58 11.11 -5.46
C VAL A 20 2.07 9.93 -6.27
N LEU A 21 1.98 10.01 -7.58
CA LEU A 21 2.66 9.05 -8.46
C LEU A 21 4.16 9.30 -8.43
N SER A 22 4.92 8.24 -8.21
CA SER A 22 6.38 8.31 -8.20
C SER A 22 6.93 8.47 -9.62
N PRO A 23 7.94 9.33 -9.84
CA PRO A 23 8.68 9.34 -11.10
C PRO A 23 9.63 8.15 -11.25
N TYR A 24 9.84 7.38 -10.18
CA TYR A 24 10.68 6.18 -10.15
C TYR A 24 9.82 4.93 -10.28
N CYS A 25 10.39 3.84 -10.80
CA CYS A 25 9.70 2.57 -10.94
C CYS A 25 10.41 1.45 -10.17
N ARG A 26 9.65 0.42 -9.81
CA ARG A 26 10.18 -0.83 -9.25
C ARG A 26 10.66 -1.73 -10.39
N ILE A 27 11.86 -2.28 -10.25
CA ILE A 27 12.36 -3.30 -11.19
C ILE A 27 11.87 -4.67 -10.71
N GLU A 28 10.84 -5.20 -11.33
CA GLU A 28 10.19 -6.44 -10.91
C GLU A 28 11.02 -7.71 -11.09
N HIS A 29 12.10 -7.63 -11.86
CA HIS A 29 13.06 -8.73 -12.06
C HIS A 29 14.39 -8.51 -11.33
N SER A 30 14.47 -7.53 -10.41
CA SER A 30 15.65 -7.34 -9.58
C SER A 30 15.82 -8.51 -8.59
N ALA A 31 17.06 -8.88 -8.28
CA ALA A 31 17.37 -9.94 -7.33
C ALA A 31 16.84 -9.67 -5.90
N ILE A 32 16.54 -8.42 -5.57
CA ILE A 32 16.01 -8.01 -4.25
C ILE A 32 14.49 -7.74 -4.29
N THR A 33 13.83 -7.97 -5.42
CA THR A 33 12.38 -7.78 -5.55
C THR A 33 11.64 -8.73 -4.62
N GLY A 34 10.66 -8.22 -3.91
CA GLY A 34 9.91 -8.97 -2.91
C GLY A 34 10.66 -9.21 -1.59
N VAL A 35 11.89 -8.76 -1.46
CA VAL A 35 12.69 -8.89 -0.24
C VAL A 35 12.65 -7.57 0.56
N LYS A 36 12.26 -7.68 1.84
CA LYS A 36 12.38 -6.55 2.76
C LYS A 36 13.83 -6.47 3.28
N SER A 37 14.64 -5.67 2.62
CA SER A 37 16.07 -5.52 2.94
C SER A 37 16.38 -4.13 3.48
N THR A 38 17.60 -3.95 3.99
CA THR A 38 18.15 -2.64 4.37
C THR A 38 18.55 -1.78 3.15
N SER A 39 18.63 -2.38 1.96
CA SER A 39 18.85 -1.67 0.68
C SER A 39 17.56 -0.98 0.23
N TYR A 40 17.16 0.06 0.96
CA TYR A 40 15.86 0.72 0.84
C TYR A 40 15.94 2.11 0.17
N ALA A 41 17.07 2.41 -0.51
CA ALA A 41 17.35 3.74 -1.05
C ALA A 41 16.31 4.20 -2.07
N GLU A 42 15.89 3.33 -3.00
CA GLU A 42 14.86 3.67 -4.01
C GLU A 42 13.53 4.08 -3.37
N ASN A 43 13.09 3.32 -2.35
CA ASN A 43 11.86 3.62 -1.62
C ASN A 43 11.96 4.97 -0.87
N LEU A 44 13.13 5.25 -0.27
CA LEU A 44 13.38 6.51 0.43
C LEU A 44 13.40 7.70 -0.53
N LEU A 45 13.97 7.54 -1.72
CA LEU A 45 13.95 8.59 -2.75
C LEU A 45 12.52 8.86 -3.24
N ALA A 46 11.73 7.82 -3.47
CA ALA A 46 10.32 7.95 -3.83
C ALA A 46 9.52 8.65 -2.71
N LEU A 47 9.73 8.25 -1.46
CA LEU A 47 9.06 8.90 -0.32
C LEU A 47 9.45 10.36 -0.16
N ARG A 48 10.75 10.70 -0.30
CA ARG A 48 11.23 12.09 -0.26
C ARG A 48 10.63 12.93 -1.37
N HIS A 49 10.47 12.36 -2.57
CA HIS A 49 9.77 13.03 -3.66
C HIS A 49 8.33 13.35 -3.25
N ALA A 50 7.59 12.40 -2.70
CA ALA A 50 6.23 12.63 -2.21
C ALA A 50 6.20 13.74 -1.15
N GLN A 51 7.09 13.67 -0.17
CA GLN A 51 7.17 14.68 0.92
C GLN A 51 7.50 16.08 0.40
N SER A 52 8.33 16.20 -0.64
CA SER A 52 8.62 17.50 -1.27
C SER A 52 7.42 18.14 -1.96
N LEU A 53 6.40 17.33 -2.27
CA LEU A 53 5.11 17.73 -2.83
C LEU A 53 3.99 17.81 -1.77
N GLY A 54 4.33 17.65 -0.49
CA GLY A 54 3.37 17.70 0.62
C GLY A 54 2.52 16.45 0.79
N ALA A 55 2.94 15.32 0.19
CA ALA A 55 2.24 14.05 0.29
C ALA A 55 2.93 13.08 1.28
N ASP A 56 2.18 12.11 1.78
CA ASP A 56 2.61 11.14 2.79
C ASP A 56 3.19 9.86 2.18
N GLU A 57 2.87 9.58 0.91
CA GLU A 57 3.22 8.32 0.26
C GLU A 57 3.46 8.53 -1.24
N ALA A 58 4.34 7.74 -1.84
CA ALA A 58 4.55 7.67 -3.28
C ALA A 58 4.07 6.34 -3.82
N ILE A 59 3.25 6.36 -4.87
CA ILE A 59 2.78 5.16 -5.55
C ILE A 59 3.69 4.87 -6.74
N LEU A 60 4.26 3.68 -6.77
CA LEU A 60 5.20 3.24 -7.80
C LEU A 60 4.52 2.35 -8.84
N ALA A 61 4.88 2.58 -10.09
CA ALA A 61 4.75 1.58 -11.14
C ALA A 61 5.91 0.58 -11.11
N ASN A 62 5.79 -0.53 -11.82
CA ASN A 62 6.93 -1.34 -12.21
C ASN A 62 7.52 -0.90 -13.56
N SER A 63 8.58 -1.55 -14.03
CA SER A 63 9.24 -1.20 -15.29
C SER A 63 8.37 -1.42 -16.54
N ARG A 64 7.28 -2.17 -16.42
CA ARG A 64 6.28 -2.37 -17.49
C ARG A 64 5.16 -1.32 -17.49
N GLY A 65 5.15 -0.41 -16.51
CA GLY A 65 4.08 0.57 -16.33
C GLY A 65 2.86 0.03 -15.61
N ASP A 66 2.95 -1.15 -14.96
CA ASP A 66 1.89 -1.67 -14.10
C ASP A 66 1.97 -1.06 -12.71
N LEU A 67 0.82 -0.87 -12.07
CA LEU A 67 0.73 -0.50 -10.66
C LEU A 67 1.43 -1.57 -9.81
N CYS A 68 2.30 -1.12 -8.90
CA CYS A 68 3.10 -2.02 -8.08
C CYS A 68 2.78 -1.90 -6.59
N GLU A 69 3.22 -0.85 -5.94
CA GLU A 69 3.06 -0.64 -4.50
C GLU A 69 3.27 0.83 -4.11
N GLY A 70 3.09 1.17 -2.84
CA GLY A 70 3.59 2.42 -2.27
C GLY A 70 5.06 2.29 -1.85
N ALA A 71 5.76 3.42 -1.68
CA ALA A 71 7.15 3.43 -1.21
C ALA A 71 7.31 2.74 0.15
N THR A 72 6.30 2.79 1.03
CA THR A 72 6.31 2.17 2.37
C THR A 72 5.12 1.24 2.63
N SER A 73 4.34 0.92 1.59
CA SER A 73 3.04 0.23 1.74
C SER A 73 2.70 -0.58 0.48
N ASN A 74 1.73 -1.49 0.60
CA ASN A 74 1.04 -2.01 -0.58
C ASN A 74 -0.22 -1.18 -0.85
N VAL A 75 -0.75 -1.26 -2.06
CA VAL A 75 -1.89 -0.46 -2.52
C VAL A 75 -3.09 -1.35 -2.87
N PHE A 76 -4.28 -0.86 -2.54
CA PHE A 76 -5.57 -1.38 -2.99
C PHE A 76 -6.34 -0.27 -3.68
N ILE A 77 -7.04 -0.58 -4.74
CA ILE A 77 -7.98 0.34 -5.38
C ILE A 77 -9.38 -0.25 -5.33
N GLU A 78 -10.39 0.60 -5.21
CA GLU A 78 -11.79 0.20 -5.34
C GLU A 78 -12.28 0.60 -6.72
N GLN A 79 -12.64 -0.39 -7.53
CA GLN A 79 -13.07 -0.18 -8.91
C GLN A 79 -14.15 -1.19 -9.29
N ARG A 80 -15.23 -0.69 -9.91
CA ARG A 80 -16.34 -1.53 -10.42
C ARG A 80 -16.92 -2.49 -9.39
N GLY A 81 -16.98 -2.07 -8.13
CA GLY A 81 -17.51 -2.89 -7.04
C GLY A 81 -16.54 -3.98 -6.54
N GLU A 82 -15.27 -3.91 -6.86
CA GLU A 82 -14.21 -4.81 -6.37
C GLU A 82 -13.08 -4.03 -5.71
N LEU A 83 -12.40 -4.65 -4.74
CA LEU A 83 -11.12 -4.23 -4.20
C LEU A 83 -10.00 -4.98 -4.91
N LEU A 84 -9.14 -4.24 -5.58
CA LEU A 84 -8.07 -4.79 -6.41
C LEU A 84 -6.71 -4.38 -5.86
N THR A 85 -5.76 -5.31 -5.83
CA THR A 85 -4.37 -5.06 -5.46
C THR A 85 -3.43 -5.69 -6.49
N PRO A 86 -2.26 -5.09 -6.77
CA PRO A 86 -1.28 -5.69 -7.66
C PRO A 86 -0.87 -7.10 -7.22
N PRO A 87 -0.65 -8.03 -8.17
CA PRO A 87 -0.12 -9.37 -7.87
C PRO A 87 1.36 -9.27 -7.48
N LEU A 88 1.90 -10.30 -6.81
CA LEU A 88 3.32 -10.33 -6.45
C LEU A 88 4.25 -10.29 -7.68
N SER A 89 3.78 -10.76 -8.83
CA SER A 89 4.50 -10.65 -10.11
C SER A 89 4.67 -9.21 -10.61
N SER A 90 3.99 -8.23 -10.01
CA SER A 90 4.26 -6.81 -10.26
C SER A 90 5.58 -6.33 -9.66
N GLY A 91 6.20 -7.12 -8.78
CA GLY A 91 7.41 -6.77 -8.04
C GLY A 91 7.15 -6.15 -6.67
N CYS A 92 5.89 -6.07 -6.24
CA CYS A 92 5.56 -5.54 -4.93
C CYS A 92 6.04 -6.45 -3.79
N LEU A 93 6.32 -5.86 -2.64
CA LEU A 93 6.62 -6.61 -1.43
C LEU A 93 5.42 -7.50 -1.05
N PRO A 94 5.63 -8.80 -0.69
CA PRO A 94 4.60 -9.65 -0.12
C PRO A 94 4.29 -9.21 1.32
N GLY A 95 3.63 -8.05 1.47
CA GLY A 95 3.34 -7.45 2.77
C GLY A 95 2.39 -8.31 3.59
N VAL A 96 2.71 -8.54 4.88
CA VAL A 96 1.86 -9.30 5.81
C VAL A 96 0.48 -8.65 5.92
N THR A 97 0.42 -7.33 6.09
CA THR A 97 -0.86 -6.59 6.15
C THR A 97 -1.68 -6.74 4.86
N ARG A 98 -1.01 -6.74 3.69
CA ARG A 98 -1.68 -7.00 2.41
C ARG A 98 -2.25 -8.42 2.36
N ALA A 99 -1.49 -9.42 2.80
CA ALA A 99 -1.93 -10.82 2.82
C ALA A 99 -3.15 -11.00 3.73
N LEU A 100 -3.10 -10.47 4.95
CA LEU A 100 -4.21 -10.49 5.89
C LEU A 100 -5.43 -9.72 5.40
N ALA A 101 -5.23 -8.57 4.72
CA ALA A 101 -6.34 -7.81 4.14
C ALA A 101 -7.05 -8.62 3.04
N LEU A 102 -6.30 -9.34 2.20
CA LEU A 102 -6.87 -10.23 1.17
C LEU A 102 -7.62 -11.42 1.80
N GLU A 103 -7.03 -12.07 2.79
CA GLU A 103 -7.61 -13.21 3.50
C GLU A 103 -8.89 -12.81 4.25
N TRP A 104 -8.76 -11.86 5.15
CA TRP A 104 -9.88 -11.42 6.00
C TRP A 104 -10.98 -10.73 5.22
N GLY A 105 -10.63 -10.00 4.14
CA GLY A 105 -11.61 -9.43 3.25
C GLY A 105 -12.45 -10.49 2.55
N ARG A 106 -11.83 -11.56 2.04
CA ARG A 106 -12.55 -12.70 1.42
C ARG A 106 -13.45 -13.42 2.42
N GLU A 107 -12.93 -13.70 3.61
CA GLU A 107 -13.72 -14.34 4.68
C GLU A 107 -14.90 -13.49 5.13
N ALA A 108 -14.79 -12.16 5.05
CA ALA A 108 -15.89 -11.22 5.28
C ALA A 108 -16.86 -11.08 4.09
N GLY A 109 -16.59 -11.79 2.98
CA GLY A 109 -17.43 -11.73 1.78
C GLY A 109 -17.17 -10.53 0.87
N LEU A 110 -16.08 -9.79 1.10
CA LEU A 110 -15.72 -8.66 0.23
C LEU A 110 -15.23 -9.16 -1.14
N PRO A 111 -15.64 -8.52 -2.24
CA PRO A 111 -15.13 -8.80 -3.58
C PRO A 111 -13.70 -8.25 -3.71
N ILE A 112 -12.72 -9.01 -3.23
CA ILE A 112 -11.32 -8.61 -3.14
C ILE A 112 -10.38 -9.63 -3.80
N ARG A 113 -9.48 -9.15 -4.66
CA ARG A 113 -8.52 -10.02 -5.36
C ARG A 113 -7.25 -9.29 -5.80
N ALA A 114 -6.21 -10.10 -6.07
CA ALA A 114 -5.00 -9.61 -6.73
C ALA A 114 -5.14 -9.71 -8.25
N THR A 115 -4.77 -8.65 -8.97
CA THR A 115 -4.83 -8.60 -10.44
C THR A 115 -3.87 -7.53 -10.98
N GLY A 116 -3.34 -7.76 -12.19
CA GLY A 116 -2.55 -6.74 -12.91
C GLY A 116 -3.39 -5.53 -13.28
N LEU A 117 -2.83 -4.35 -13.09
CA LEU A 117 -3.46 -3.06 -13.34
C LEU A 117 -2.41 -2.11 -13.91
N PRO A 118 -2.69 -1.37 -14.97
CA PRO A 118 -1.77 -0.33 -15.41
C PRO A 118 -1.72 0.80 -14.37
N ILE A 119 -0.58 1.47 -14.22
CA ILE A 119 -0.45 2.61 -13.28
C ILE A 119 -1.46 3.71 -13.57
N SER A 120 -1.86 3.88 -14.83
CA SER A 120 -2.86 4.85 -15.27
C SER A 120 -4.23 4.67 -14.62
N VAL A 121 -4.53 3.51 -14.02
CA VAL A 121 -5.75 3.30 -13.24
C VAL A 121 -5.85 4.32 -12.09
N MET A 122 -4.72 4.77 -11.56
CA MET A 122 -4.69 5.76 -10.48
C MET A 122 -5.23 7.14 -10.91
N ASN A 123 -5.22 7.45 -12.20
CA ASN A 123 -5.78 8.71 -12.73
C ASN A 123 -7.30 8.76 -12.68
N THR A 124 -7.95 7.61 -12.66
CA THR A 124 -9.42 7.50 -12.75
C THR A 124 -10.05 6.84 -11.54
N THR A 125 -9.27 6.17 -10.68
CA THR A 125 -9.82 5.55 -9.46
C THR A 125 -10.47 6.60 -8.57
N GLU A 126 -11.62 6.27 -7.99
CA GLU A 126 -12.36 7.15 -7.08
C GLU A 126 -12.04 6.87 -5.61
N ALA A 127 -11.60 5.67 -5.30
CA ALA A 127 -11.25 5.25 -3.95
C ALA A 127 -10.06 4.29 -3.96
N ALA A 128 -9.17 4.45 -3.00
CA ALA A 128 -8.01 3.60 -2.83
C ALA A 128 -7.58 3.56 -1.36
N ALA A 129 -6.76 2.57 -1.01
CA ALA A 129 -6.15 2.43 0.31
C ALA A 129 -4.70 1.97 0.19
N VAL A 130 -3.93 2.23 1.22
CA VAL A 130 -2.60 1.66 1.41
C VAL A 130 -2.55 0.79 2.66
N THR A 131 -1.64 -0.19 2.67
CA THR A 131 -1.51 -1.14 3.78
C THR A 131 -0.07 -1.30 4.22
N SER A 132 0.18 -1.25 5.51
CA SER A 132 1.48 -1.57 6.10
C SER A 132 1.31 -2.04 7.56
N ALA A 133 2.35 -2.64 8.14
CA ALA A 133 2.32 -3.11 9.53
C ALA A 133 2.00 -1.99 10.53
N LEU A 134 2.51 -0.78 10.29
CA LEU A 134 2.26 0.37 11.15
C LEU A 134 0.87 0.97 10.92
N LYS A 135 0.50 1.19 9.66
CA LYS A 135 -0.74 1.90 9.28
C LYS A 135 -1.99 1.00 9.36
N GLY A 136 -1.82 -0.33 9.23
CA GLY A 136 -2.95 -1.22 8.97
C GLY A 136 -3.49 -0.99 7.55
N VAL A 137 -4.80 -0.84 7.41
CA VAL A 137 -5.48 -0.44 6.17
C VAL A 137 -5.96 1.00 6.32
N VAL A 138 -5.42 1.90 5.51
CA VAL A 138 -5.72 3.35 5.56
C VAL A 138 -6.11 3.86 4.19
N ALA A 139 -7.20 4.62 4.12
CA ALA A 139 -7.68 5.21 2.88
C ALA A 139 -6.74 6.29 2.34
N LEU A 140 -6.59 6.34 1.01
CA LEU A 140 -6.03 7.51 0.34
C LEU A 140 -7.12 8.57 0.21
N THR A 141 -6.79 9.82 0.58
CA THR A 141 -7.68 10.97 0.46
C THR A 141 -7.41 11.82 -0.77
N ALA A 142 -6.21 11.70 -1.32
CA ALA A 142 -5.86 12.35 -2.59
C ALA A 142 -4.74 11.59 -3.30
N ILE A 143 -4.66 11.76 -4.63
CA ILE A 143 -3.52 11.36 -5.45
C ILE A 143 -3.20 12.48 -6.45
N ASP A 144 -1.93 12.93 -6.49
CA ASP A 144 -1.47 14.08 -7.27
C ASP A 144 -2.38 15.32 -7.11
N GLY A 145 -2.82 15.58 -5.87
CA GLY A 145 -3.75 16.67 -5.53
C GLY A 145 -5.22 16.42 -5.92
N ARG A 146 -5.53 15.36 -6.66
CA ARG A 146 -6.92 14.99 -6.98
C ARG A 146 -7.58 14.28 -5.80
N PRO A 147 -8.69 14.80 -5.26
CA PRO A 147 -9.38 14.18 -4.13
C PRO A 147 -9.90 12.78 -4.47
N LEU A 148 -9.81 11.87 -3.50
CA LEU A 148 -10.41 10.54 -3.53
C LEU A 148 -11.53 10.44 -2.50
N LYS A 149 -12.54 9.65 -2.83
CA LYS A 149 -13.63 9.32 -1.91
C LYS A 149 -13.20 8.21 -0.95
N LEU A 150 -13.79 8.17 0.23
CA LEU A 150 -13.76 6.98 1.04
C LEU A 150 -14.79 5.97 0.50
N GLY A 151 -14.32 5.03 -0.31
CA GLY A 151 -15.18 4.01 -0.91
C GLY A 151 -15.80 3.08 0.12
N PRO A 152 -17.00 2.55 -0.14
CA PRO A 152 -17.70 1.65 0.78
C PRO A 152 -16.89 0.39 1.09
N LEU A 153 -16.32 -0.28 0.08
CA LEU A 153 -15.52 -1.49 0.27
C LEU A 153 -14.20 -1.19 1.00
N THR A 154 -13.56 -0.05 0.68
CA THR A 154 -12.35 0.42 1.40
C THR A 154 -12.64 0.64 2.87
N ARG A 155 -13.77 1.27 3.20
CA ARG A 155 -14.21 1.48 4.59
C ARG A 155 -14.45 0.17 5.32
N GLU A 156 -15.14 -0.77 4.66
CA GLU A 156 -15.47 -2.07 5.23
C GLU A 156 -14.20 -2.90 5.48
N LEU A 157 -13.27 -2.95 4.51
CA LEU A 157 -11.99 -3.62 4.66
C LEU A 157 -11.18 -3.04 5.84
N ALA A 158 -11.11 -1.72 5.95
CA ALA A 158 -10.40 -1.05 7.05
C ALA A 158 -11.04 -1.35 8.42
N ALA A 159 -12.37 -1.40 8.49
CA ALA A 159 -13.09 -1.74 9.71
C ALA A 159 -12.88 -3.21 10.11
N GLU A 160 -12.98 -4.13 9.14
CA GLU A 160 -12.75 -5.56 9.36
C GLU A 160 -11.32 -5.83 9.83
N PHE A 161 -10.33 -5.21 9.17
CA PHE A 161 -8.93 -5.34 9.54
C PHE A 161 -8.69 -4.85 10.98
N ARG A 162 -9.19 -3.68 11.37
CA ARG A 162 -9.08 -3.15 12.74
C ARG A 162 -9.73 -4.08 13.75
N ARG A 163 -10.93 -4.60 13.44
CA ARG A 163 -11.68 -5.51 14.32
C ARG A 163 -10.90 -6.79 14.61
N ARG A 164 -10.31 -7.41 13.58
CA ARG A 164 -9.53 -8.65 13.75
C ARG A 164 -8.20 -8.41 14.44
N ARG A 165 -7.47 -7.38 14.04
CA ARG A 165 -6.20 -7.00 14.67
C ARG A 165 -6.34 -6.77 16.17
N ALA A 166 -7.46 -6.21 16.63
CA ALA A 166 -7.72 -6.00 18.06
C ALA A 166 -7.98 -7.30 18.84
N ARG A 167 -8.42 -8.36 18.17
CA ARG A 167 -8.77 -9.66 18.79
C ARG A 167 -7.63 -10.66 18.74
N THR A 168 -6.71 -10.53 17.83
CA THR A 168 -5.65 -11.50 17.56
C THR A 168 -4.31 -10.89 17.97
N ARG A 169 -3.63 -11.50 18.97
CA ARG A 169 -2.28 -11.10 19.38
C ARG A 169 -1.21 -11.65 18.44
N ASP A 170 -1.55 -12.69 17.69
CA ASP A 170 -0.71 -13.35 16.70
C ASP A 170 -1.60 -13.60 15.46
N PRO A 171 -1.51 -12.76 14.42
CA PRO A 171 -2.30 -12.87 13.18
C PRO A 171 -1.80 -13.97 12.26
#